data_af4c303009df7f07c326d019946fccda
#
_entry.id   af4c303009df7f07c326d019946fccda
#
_cell.length_a   1.000
_cell.length_b   1.000
_cell.length_c   1.000
_cell.angle_alpha   90.00
_cell.angle_beta   90.00
_cell.angle_gamma   90.00
#
_symmetry.space_group_name_H-M   'P 1'
#
loop_
_entity.id
_entity.type
_entity.pdbx_description
1 polymer ?
#
loop_
_entity_poly.entity_id
_entity_poly.type
_entity_poly.pdbx_seq_one_letter_code
_entity_poly.pdbx_strand_id
1 'polypeptide(L)'
;QVQPFGLIGHNGEINTIERLRREMDFLGIPRTGGSDSQDLNRMLEGLIYRYGLTLPEAMDLVFPPVLGEIKALPEDLQDLYMALRQRFGPLAQGPAAIVSRHGDEAVFATDAMGLRPLWQFETPYELVFSSERGVFSAEEFVSEPKPLAPGEKVYLRLTPEGAKVLPFDRHQRQVLERVAARTPVEGYRVHLTGPLRQAPPPLAGGSGVEVEEKPAPPPLGLERAFGWDRWDQAYLEALAKTGNEPIGSLGYDGPLAALNPEKPNLSEFFKETVAVVTNPAIDREREVEHFSTRTLLGRRPLPDGRGGGRVEELLLPIVLEEDQALAEAFGTLTLSEVRARFKTKTRVPQFTVEEGLLAGLKRLEEEAVKAVEEGAEVLILSDREAFQGGVWIDVGLAVAAVNRALMKRDAEGVALRRRTSLLVHSGGVRNLHD
;
A
#
# COMPACT_ATOMS: atom_id res chain seq x y z
N GLN A 1 -25.81 -5.61 14.42
CA GLN A 1 -24.67 -6.34 15.02
C GLN A 1 -24.36 -5.74 16.37
N VAL A 2 -24.51 -6.51 17.42
CA VAL A 2 -24.16 -6.08 18.79
C VAL A 2 -22.71 -6.48 19.05
N GLN A 3 -21.77 -5.64 18.60
CA GLN A 3 -20.36 -5.84 18.93
C GLN A 3 -19.86 -4.65 19.73
N PRO A 4 -19.14 -4.87 20.83
CA PRO A 4 -18.57 -3.78 21.59
C PRO A 4 -17.40 -3.17 20.82
N PHE A 5 -17.67 -2.14 20.03
CA PHE A 5 -16.62 -1.29 19.49
C PHE A 5 -16.21 -0.29 20.57
N GLY A 6 -14.96 -0.36 20.98
CA GLY A 6 -14.45 0.55 21.99
C GLY A 6 -14.25 1.97 21.47
N LEU A 7 -14.05 2.15 20.17
CA LEU A 7 -13.65 3.42 19.60
C LEU A 7 -14.51 3.91 18.43
N ILE A 8 -15.05 3.04 17.58
CA ILE A 8 -15.68 3.44 16.33
C ILE A 8 -17.07 2.86 16.10
N GLY A 9 -17.91 3.66 15.40
CA GLY A 9 -19.02 3.20 14.58
C GLY A 9 -18.67 3.43 13.11
N HIS A 10 -18.90 2.44 12.26
CA HIS A 10 -18.55 2.45 10.84
C HIS A 10 -19.76 2.02 10.01
N ASN A 11 -20.13 2.85 9.04
CA ASN A 11 -21.09 2.51 7.99
C ASN A 11 -20.37 2.56 6.64
N GLY A 12 -20.15 1.38 6.04
CA GLY A 12 -19.43 1.23 4.79
C GLY A 12 -18.67 -0.09 4.70
N GLU A 13 -17.66 -0.09 3.86
CA GLU A 13 -16.78 -1.23 3.62
C GLU A 13 -15.36 -0.73 3.30
N ILE A 14 -14.37 -1.30 3.97
CA ILE A 14 -12.95 -1.00 3.69
C ILE A 14 -12.44 -1.96 2.63
N ASN A 15 -12.37 -1.51 1.38
CA ASN A 15 -11.93 -2.33 0.25
C ASN A 15 -10.47 -2.78 0.39
N THR A 16 -9.62 -1.98 1.04
CA THR A 16 -8.21 -2.29 1.30
C THR A 16 -7.98 -3.04 2.61
N ILE A 17 -8.98 -3.78 3.10
CA ILE A 17 -8.92 -4.45 4.42
C ILE A 17 -7.74 -5.41 4.55
N GLU A 18 -7.37 -6.14 3.51
CA GLU A 18 -6.23 -7.06 3.57
C GLU A 18 -4.90 -6.32 3.74
N ARG A 19 -4.77 -5.13 3.16
CA ARG A 19 -3.61 -4.26 3.40
C ARG A 19 -3.55 -3.79 4.85
N LEU A 20 -4.68 -3.36 5.40
CA LEU A 20 -4.78 -2.98 6.81
C LEU A 20 -4.41 -4.14 7.72
N ARG A 21 -4.92 -5.33 7.47
CA ARG A 21 -4.62 -6.56 8.22
C ARG A 21 -3.13 -6.92 8.17
N ARG A 22 -2.49 -6.79 7.01
CA ARG A 22 -1.04 -7.01 6.88
C ARG A 22 -0.23 -6.01 7.70
N GLU A 23 -0.62 -4.75 7.69
CA GLU A 23 0.03 -3.75 8.54
C GLU A 23 -0.17 -4.03 10.03
N MET A 24 -1.35 -4.51 10.44
CA MET A 24 -1.58 -4.99 11.81
C MET A 24 -0.60 -6.09 12.17
N ASP A 25 -0.45 -7.10 11.31
CA ASP A 25 0.50 -8.19 11.52
C ASP A 25 1.94 -7.67 11.66
N PHE A 26 2.36 -6.75 10.78
CA PHE A 26 3.70 -6.15 10.83
C PHE A 26 3.94 -5.37 12.12
N LEU A 27 2.93 -4.68 12.62
CA LEU A 27 2.99 -3.87 13.83
C LEU A 27 2.76 -4.66 15.13
N GLY A 28 2.47 -5.95 15.03
CA GLY A 28 2.15 -6.76 16.20
C GLY A 28 0.80 -6.46 16.83
N ILE A 29 -0.13 -5.93 16.03
CA ILE A 29 -1.52 -5.72 16.43
C ILE A 29 -2.32 -6.96 16.02
N PRO A 30 -2.95 -7.69 16.95
CA PRO A 30 -3.65 -8.93 16.60
C PRO A 30 -4.90 -8.66 15.78
N ARG A 31 -5.12 -9.46 14.74
CA ARG A 31 -6.37 -9.44 13.96
C ARG A 31 -7.52 -9.94 14.82
N THR A 32 -8.73 -9.48 14.56
CA THR A 32 -9.93 -9.93 15.29
C THR A 32 -10.51 -11.22 14.72
N GLY A 33 -10.23 -11.52 13.45
CA GLY A 33 -10.87 -12.61 12.70
C GLY A 33 -12.32 -12.32 12.31
N GLY A 34 -12.76 -11.08 12.49
CA GLY A 34 -14.12 -10.64 12.23
C GLY A 34 -14.25 -9.72 11.01
N SER A 35 -15.16 -8.74 11.10
CA SER A 35 -15.44 -7.79 10.03
C SER A 35 -14.30 -6.77 9.85
N ASP A 36 -14.31 -6.06 8.72
CA ASP A 36 -13.43 -4.92 8.44
C ASP A 36 -13.52 -3.85 9.54
N SER A 37 -14.73 -3.53 10.01
CA SER A 37 -14.96 -2.57 11.09
C SER A 37 -14.29 -2.97 12.39
N GLN A 38 -14.28 -4.28 12.72
CA GLN A 38 -13.60 -4.79 13.91
C GLN A 38 -12.08 -4.67 13.79
N ASP A 39 -11.51 -5.02 12.64
CA ASP A 39 -10.08 -4.90 12.41
C ASP A 39 -9.65 -3.44 12.32
N LEU A 40 -10.48 -2.55 11.74
CA LEU A 40 -10.25 -1.11 11.76
C LEU A 40 -10.23 -0.56 13.19
N ASN A 41 -11.21 -0.94 14.02
CA ASN A 41 -11.24 -0.57 15.44
C ASN A 41 -9.98 -1.05 16.16
N ARG A 42 -9.60 -2.32 15.95
CA ARG A 42 -8.41 -2.91 16.54
C ARG A 42 -7.12 -2.22 16.09
N MET A 43 -7.04 -1.79 14.83
CA MET A 43 -5.91 -0.99 14.35
C MET A 43 -5.81 0.33 15.09
N LEU A 44 -6.91 1.08 15.22
CA LEU A 44 -6.93 2.35 15.97
C LEU A 44 -6.57 2.15 17.44
N GLU A 45 -7.10 1.13 18.10
CA GLU A 45 -6.70 0.76 19.47
C GLU A 45 -5.19 0.51 19.57
N GLY A 46 -4.63 -0.27 18.64
CA GLY A 46 -3.19 -0.53 18.59
C GLY A 46 -2.36 0.73 18.40
N LEU A 47 -2.80 1.65 17.53
CA LEU A 47 -2.13 2.93 17.32
C LEU A 47 -2.15 3.81 18.59
N ILE A 48 -3.27 3.82 19.32
CA ILE A 48 -3.42 4.62 20.53
C ILE A 48 -2.65 3.97 21.70
N TYR A 49 -2.95 2.71 22.03
CA TYR A 49 -2.46 2.11 23.26
C TYR A 49 -1.03 1.56 23.16
N ARG A 50 -0.60 1.10 21.97
CA ARG A 50 0.74 0.55 21.77
C ARG A 50 1.74 1.59 21.30
N TYR A 51 1.31 2.50 20.40
CA TYR A 51 2.18 3.50 19.81
C TYR A 51 2.02 4.90 20.39
N GLY A 52 1.08 5.09 21.32
CA GLY A 52 0.89 6.35 22.04
C GLY A 52 0.34 7.49 21.19
N LEU A 53 -0.34 7.19 20.07
CA LEU A 53 -0.99 8.21 19.26
C LEU A 53 -2.28 8.66 19.95
N THR A 54 -2.67 9.91 19.72
CA THR A 54 -4.02 10.37 20.04
C THR A 54 -5.02 9.89 18.99
N LEU A 55 -6.30 9.91 19.30
CA LEU A 55 -7.34 9.54 18.33
C LEU A 55 -7.26 10.36 17.03
N PRO A 56 -7.09 11.70 17.08
CA PRO A 56 -6.91 12.50 15.86
C PRO A 56 -5.72 12.05 14.99
N GLU A 57 -4.57 11.81 15.61
CA GLU A 57 -3.38 11.35 14.90
C GLU A 57 -3.56 9.96 14.26
N ALA A 58 -4.20 9.04 14.99
CA ALA A 58 -4.50 7.71 14.48
C ALA A 58 -5.47 7.77 13.30
N MET A 59 -6.49 8.64 13.36
CA MET A 59 -7.45 8.84 12.27
C MET A 59 -6.79 9.46 11.03
N ASP A 60 -5.91 10.46 11.19
CA ASP A 60 -5.18 11.06 10.06
C ASP A 60 -4.14 10.10 9.46
N LEU A 61 -3.59 9.20 10.26
CA LEU A 61 -2.65 8.18 9.77
C LEU A 61 -3.35 7.09 8.95
N VAL A 62 -4.54 6.65 9.39
CA VAL A 62 -5.31 5.57 8.73
C VAL A 62 -6.10 6.08 7.53
N PHE A 63 -6.60 7.33 7.60
CA PHE A 63 -7.39 7.99 6.56
C PHE A 63 -6.73 9.32 6.14
N PRO A 64 -5.53 9.30 5.56
CA PRO A 64 -4.88 10.54 5.12
C PRO A 64 -5.65 11.14 3.94
N PRO A 65 -5.59 12.47 3.74
CA PRO A 65 -6.10 13.11 2.53
C PRO A 65 -5.46 12.55 1.26
N VAL A 66 -6.15 12.65 0.14
CA VAL A 66 -5.59 12.30 -1.18
C VAL A 66 -4.54 13.32 -1.60
N LEU A 67 -3.64 12.92 -2.50
CA LEU A 67 -2.51 13.78 -2.92
C LEU A 67 -2.97 15.11 -3.53
N GLY A 68 -4.07 15.12 -4.28
CA GLY A 68 -4.63 16.34 -4.84
C GLY A 68 -5.01 17.36 -3.75
N GLU A 69 -5.63 16.91 -2.68
CA GLU A 69 -6.01 17.75 -1.54
C GLU A 69 -4.78 18.19 -0.73
N ILE A 70 -3.80 17.29 -0.51
CA ILE A 70 -2.56 17.64 0.17
C ILE A 70 -1.83 18.79 -0.55
N LYS A 71 -1.81 18.79 -1.88
CA LYS A 71 -1.19 19.86 -2.68
C LYS A 71 -1.82 21.24 -2.45
N ALA A 72 -3.09 21.30 -2.13
CA ALA A 72 -3.81 22.54 -1.85
C ALA A 72 -3.60 23.08 -0.42
N LEU A 73 -3.00 22.27 0.48
CA LEU A 73 -2.74 22.67 1.87
C LEU A 73 -1.51 23.59 1.98
N PRO A 74 -1.40 24.34 3.08
CA PRO A 74 -0.15 25.03 3.45
C PRO A 74 1.04 24.06 3.51
N GLU A 75 2.23 24.56 3.21
CA GLU A 75 3.47 23.77 3.06
C GLU A 75 3.79 22.86 4.25
N ASP A 76 3.60 23.34 5.46
CA ASP A 76 3.83 22.57 6.70
C ASP A 76 2.82 21.43 6.89
N LEU A 77 1.58 21.60 6.45
CA LEU A 77 0.58 20.53 6.43
C LEU A 77 0.85 19.53 5.28
N GLN A 78 1.39 20.01 4.15
CA GLN A 78 1.88 19.11 3.10
C GLN A 78 2.98 18.20 3.64
N ASP A 79 3.95 18.78 4.35
CA ASP A 79 5.03 18.02 5.00
C ASP A 79 4.47 17.00 6.01
N LEU A 80 3.51 17.39 6.84
CA LEU A 80 2.85 16.49 7.78
C LEU A 80 2.24 15.27 7.08
N TYR A 81 1.33 15.52 6.12
CA TYR A 81 0.60 14.42 5.51
C TYR A 81 1.49 13.54 4.65
N MET A 82 2.52 14.08 4.02
CA MET A 82 3.52 13.26 3.32
C MET A 82 4.35 12.43 4.28
N ALA A 83 4.72 12.96 5.46
CA ALA A 83 5.37 12.17 6.51
C ALA A 83 4.48 11.04 7.02
N LEU A 84 3.18 11.29 7.23
CA LEU A 84 2.23 10.25 7.63
C LEU A 84 2.05 9.19 6.53
N ARG A 85 1.95 9.60 5.28
CA ARG A 85 1.83 8.68 4.13
C ARG A 85 3.04 7.78 3.98
N GLN A 86 4.25 8.23 4.28
CA GLN A 86 5.44 7.37 4.26
C GLN A 86 5.43 6.30 5.35
N ARG A 87 4.68 6.51 6.43
CA ARG A 87 4.54 5.50 7.50
C ARG A 87 3.65 4.34 7.07
N PHE A 88 2.55 4.65 6.37
CA PHE A 88 1.53 3.66 5.98
C PHE A 88 1.11 3.71 4.51
N GLY A 89 1.25 4.83 3.81
CA GLY A 89 0.53 5.11 2.58
C GLY A 89 -0.97 5.30 2.86
N PRO A 90 -1.82 5.41 1.84
CA PRO A 90 -3.27 5.44 1.98
C PRO A 90 -3.75 4.04 2.40
N LEU A 91 -4.03 3.86 3.70
CA LEU A 91 -4.20 2.53 4.29
C LEU A 91 -5.63 2.02 4.21
N ALA A 92 -6.60 2.84 4.64
CA ALA A 92 -8.00 2.46 4.64
C ALA A 92 -8.75 3.21 3.54
N GLN A 93 -9.13 2.52 2.50
CA GLN A 93 -9.89 3.03 1.37
C GLN A 93 -11.15 2.18 1.15
N GLY A 94 -12.21 2.84 0.73
CA GLY A 94 -13.52 2.28 0.51
C GLY A 94 -14.60 3.23 1.04
N PRO A 95 -15.89 3.02 0.71
CA PRO A 95 -16.97 3.85 1.22
C PRO A 95 -17.03 3.75 2.75
N ALA A 96 -16.80 4.87 3.44
CA ALA A 96 -16.76 4.87 4.90
C ALA A 96 -17.28 6.19 5.50
N ALA A 97 -18.35 6.09 6.29
CA ALA A 97 -18.76 7.11 7.24
C ALA A 97 -18.39 6.63 8.65
N ILE A 98 -17.55 7.39 9.36
CA ILE A 98 -16.95 6.96 10.61
C ILE A 98 -17.29 7.94 11.72
N VAL A 99 -17.75 7.41 12.84
CA VAL A 99 -17.86 8.11 14.11
C VAL A 99 -16.91 7.43 15.09
N SER A 100 -16.06 8.21 15.75
CA SER A 100 -15.07 7.66 16.66
C SER A 100 -14.95 8.48 17.94
N ARG A 101 -14.66 7.80 19.07
CA ARG A 101 -14.46 8.45 20.36
C ARG A 101 -13.40 7.70 21.18
N HIS A 102 -12.54 8.48 21.83
CA HIS A 102 -11.60 7.97 22.83
C HIS A 102 -11.44 9.00 23.95
N GLY A 103 -11.90 8.65 25.17
CA GLY A 103 -11.93 9.59 26.29
C GLY A 103 -12.81 10.80 25.97
N ASP A 104 -12.21 11.98 26.05
CA ASP A 104 -12.88 13.25 25.75
C ASP A 104 -12.71 13.72 24.30
N GLU A 105 -12.07 12.95 23.46
CA GLU A 105 -11.89 13.25 22.04
C GLU A 105 -12.84 12.44 21.18
N ALA A 106 -13.47 13.09 20.19
CA ALA A 106 -14.23 12.44 19.14
C ALA A 106 -13.81 12.97 17.77
N VAL A 107 -13.78 12.07 16.77
CA VAL A 107 -13.49 12.41 15.37
C VAL A 107 -14.57 11.78 14.50
N PHE A 108 -15.19 12.61 13.67
CA PHE A 108 -16.19 12.24 12.67
C PHE A 108 -15.55 12.43 11.30
N ALA A 109 -15.61 11.42 10.46
CA ALA A 109 -14.88 11.42 9.19
C ALA A 109 -15.65 10.73 8.07
N THR A 110 -15.48 11.24 6.86
CA THR A 110 -15.78 10.49 5.63
C THR A 110 -14.50 9.82 5.11
N ASP A 111 -14.66 8.86 4.21
CA ASP A 111 -13.53 8.34 3.44
C ASP A 111 -12.91 9.42 2.54
N ALA A 112 -11.65 9.22 2.16
CA ALA A 112 -10.87 10.19 1.39
C ALA A 112 -11.46 10.46 -0.01
N MET A 113 -12.26 9.53 -0.56
CA MET A 113 -12.89 9.65 -1.88
C MET A 113 -14.31 10.24 -1.81
N GLY A 114 -14.92 10.30 -0.59
CA GLY A 114 -16.29 10.73 -0.39
C GLY A 114 -17.33 9.78 -0.94
N LEU A 115 -17.04 8.48 -0.93
CA LEU A 115 -17.92 7.43 -1.45
C LEU A 115 -19.15 7.18 -0.55
N ARG A 116 -18.99 7.42 0.76
CA ARG A 116 -20.09 7.38 1.74
C ARG A 116 -20.24 8.75 2.40
N PRO A 117 -21.43 9.39 2.34
CA PRO A 117 -21.68 10.67 2.99
C PRO A 117 -21.71 10.52 4.52
N LEU A 118 -21.26 11.56 5.20
CA LEU A 118 -21.52 11.78 6.61
C LEU A 118 -22.06 13.21 6.76
N TRP A 119 -23.30 13.31 7.23
CA TRP A 119 -23.99 14.58 7.41
C TRP A 119 -23.78 15.11 8.82
N GLN A 120 -23.55 16.43 8.93
CA GLN A 120 -23.54 17.16 10.18
C GLN A 120 -24.74 18.11 10.22
N PHE A 121 -25.42 18.15 11.34
CA PHE A 121 -26.49 19.11 11.59
C PHE A 121 -26.67 19.37 13.08
N GLU A 122 -27.30 20.46 13.41
CA GLU A 122 -27.55 20.89 14.78
C GLU A 122 -29.07 20.92 15.05
N THR A 123 -29.42 20.43 16.22
CA THR A 123 -30.71 20.66 16.87
C THR A 123 -30.52 21.67 18.02
N PRO A 124 -31.56 22.16 18.66
CA PRO A 124 -31.41 23.05 19.82
C PRO A 124 -30.62 22.46 20.99
N TYR A 125 -30.40 21.14 20.99
CA TYR A 125 -29.80 20.41 22.12
C TYR A 125 -28.57 19.59 21.74
N GLU A 126 -28.38 19.27 20.46
CA GLU A 126 -27.41 18.28 20.03
C GLU A 126 -26.71 18.67 18.72
N LEU A 127 -25.45 18.29 18.61
CA LEU A 127 -24.74 18.23 17.34
C LEU A 127 -24.77 16.76 16.87
N VAL A 128 -25.32 16.52 15.71
CA VAL A 128 -25.61 15.19 15.19
C VAL A 128 -24.75 14.89 13.96
N PHE A 129 -24.23 13.66 13.91
CA PHE A 129 -23.53 13.10 12.74
C PHE A 129 -24.23 11.82 12.31
N SER A 130 -24.62 11.74 11.05
CA SER A 130 -25.30 10.59 10.49
C SER A 130 -24.94 10.36 9.03
N SER A 131 -24.83 9.11 8.62
CA SER A 131 -24.71 8.74 7.20
C SER A 131 -26.00 8.97 6.42
N GLU A 132 -27.11 9.22 7.11
CA GLU A 132 -28.45 9.47 6.56
C GLU A 132 -28.93 10.89 6.93
N ARG A 133 -29.34 11.67 5.92
CA ARG A 133 -29.83 13.03 6.13
C ARG A 133 -31.16 13.06 6.89
N GLY A 134 -32.01 12.08 6.70
CA GLY A 134 -33.39 12.06 7.13
C GLY A 134 -33.66 11.44 8.52
N VAL A 135 -32.67 11.46 9.44
CA VAL A 135 -32.81 10.85 10.78
C VAL A 135 -33.66 11.71 11.74
N PHE A 136 -33.85 13.01 11.43
CA PHE A 136 -34.71 13.94 12.15
C PHE A 136 -35.62 14.66 11.16
N SER A 137 -36.73 15.21 11.63
CA SER A 137 -37.60 16.06 10.81
C SER A 137 -36.92 17.41 10.52
N ALA A 138 -37.24 18.01 9.39
CA ALA A 138 -36.68 19.32 9.00
C ALA A 138 -36.96 20.45 10.00
N GLU A 139 -38.02 20.32 10.79
CA GLU A 139 -38.42 21.29 11.80
C GLU A 139 -37.53 21.28 13.05
N GLU A 140 -36.74 20.21 13.24
CA GLU A 140 -35.82 20.04 14.39
C GLU A 140 -34.45 20.64 14.14
N PHE A 141 -34.14 21.05 12.90
CA PHE A 141 -32.81 21.59 12.56
C PHE A 141 -32.73 23.10 12.89
N VAL A 142 -31.65 23.48 13.56
CA VAL A 142 -31.23 24.88 13.74
C VAL A 142 -30.51 25.39 12.50
N SER A 143 -29.80 24.52 11.81
CA SER A 143 -29.10 24.81 10.56
C SER A 143 -29.36 23.71 9.53
N GLU A 144 -29.27 24.07 8.24
CA GLU A 144 -29.41 23.07 7.18
C GLU A 144 -28.33 21.98 7.30
N PRO A 145 -28.70 20.68 7.19
CA PRO A 145 -27.76 19.60 7.20
C PRO A 145 -26.66 19.75 6.14
N LYS A 146 -25.42 19.71 6.55
CA LYS A 146 -24.24 19.83 5.68
C LYS A 146 -23.50 18.50 5.58
N PRO A 147 -23.25 17.96 4.36
CA PRO A 147 -22.37 16.80 4.23
C PRO A 147 -20.92 17.23 4.45
N LEU A 148 -20.13 16.37 5.08
CA LEU A 148 -18.69 16.52 5.10
C LEU A 148 -18.13 16.33 3.69
N ALA A 149 -17.15 17.14 3.34
CA ALA A 149 -16.41 16.99 2.09
C ALA A 149 -15.60 15.66 2.08
N PRO A 150 -15.22 15.14 0.91
CA PRO A 150 -14.33 13.99 0.82
C PRO A 150 -13.07 14.17 1.68
N GLY A 151 -12.77 13.19 2.54
CA GLY A 151 -11.63 13.25 3.45
C GLY A 151 -11.74 14.24 4.62
N GLU A 152 -12.79 15.05 4.66
CA GLU A 152 -13.01 16.02 5.76
C GLU A 152 -13.25 15.28 7.08
N LYS A 153 -12.67 15.86 8.14
CA LYS A 153 -12.86 15.39 9.51
C LYS A 153 -13.34 16.53 10.40
N VAL A 154 -14.26 16.22 11.29
CA VAL A 154 -14.68 17.13 12.37
C VAL A 154 -14.13 16.57 13.67
N TYR A 155 -13.35 17.37 14.35
CA TYR A 155 -12.83 17.07 15.67
C TYR A 155 -13.69 17.73 16.74
N LEU A 156 -14.00 16.96 17.77
CA LEU A 156 -14.79 17.41 18.88
C LEU A 156 -14.09 17.05 20.19
N ARG A 157 -13.98 18.02 21.09
CA ARG A 157 -13.51 17.79 22.44
C ARG A 157 -14.65 17.98 23.43
N LEU A 158 -14.89 16.97 24.23
CA LEU A 158 -15.84 17.03 25.33
C LEU A 158 -15.18 17.77 26.50
N THR A 159 -15.91 18.73 27.08
CA THR A 159 -15.51 19.48 28.27
C THR A 159 -16.66 19.49 29.26
N PRO A 160 -16.43 19.81 30.55
CA PRO A 160 -17.52 19.95 31.52
C PRO A 160 -18.61 20.96 31.10
N GLU A 161 -18.23 21.96 30.29
CA GLU A 161 -19.11 23.00 29.78
C GLU A 161 -19.85 22.59 28.50
N GLY A 162 -19.55 21.43 27.92
CA GLY A 162 -20.14 20.93 26.69
C GLY A 162 -19.11 20.53 25.63
N ALA A 163 -19.60 20.26 24.43
CA ALA A 163 -18.76 19.84 23.31
C ALA A 163 -18.17 21.05 22.59
N LYS A 164 -16.84 21.08 22.42
CA LYS A 164 -16.14 22.08 21.60
C LYS A 164 -15.81 21.46 20.26
N VAL A 165 -16.41 22.01 19.20
CA VAL A 165 -16.07 21.66 17.82
C VAL A 165 -14.84 22.44 17.40
N LEU A 166 -13.84 21.75 16.85
CA LEU A 166 -12.69 22.37 16.22
C LEU A 166 -12.84 22.24 14.70
N PRO A 167 -12.77 23.36 13.97
CA PRO A 167 -12.73 23.37 12.52
C PRO A 167 -11.58 22.49 12.00
N PHE A 168 -11.71 21.96 10.79
CA PHE A 168 -10.77 21.01 10.22
C PHE A 168 -9.34 21.56 10.13
N ASP A 169 -9.17 22.82 9.75
CA ASP A 169 -7.88 23.49 9.71
C ASP A 169 -7.19 23.55 11.10
N ARG A 170 -7.97 23.79 12.14
CA ARG A 170 -7.45 23.78 13.53
C ARG A 170 -7.08 22.38 14.00
N HIS A 171 -7.90 21.39 13.61
CA HIS A 171 -7.59 19.99 13.87
C HIS A 171 -6.25 19.58 13.23
N GLN A 172 -6.07 19.89 11.93
CA GLN A 172 -4.82 19.59 11.22
C GLN A 172 -3.59 20.24 11.89
N ARG A 173 -3.72 21.48 12.36
CA ARG A 173 -2.65 22.17 13.11
C ARG A 173 -2.30 21.47 14.42
N GLN A 174 -3.29 21.01 15.17
CA GLN A 174 -3.03 20.24 16.40
C GLN A 174 -2.34 18.91 16.11
N VAL A 175 -2.72 18.21 15.04
CA VAL A 175 -2.03 16.98 14.64
C VAL A 175 -0.59 17.28 14.26
N LEU A 176 -0.34 18.35 13.50
CA LEU A 176 1.01 18.80 13.15
C LEU A 176 1.87 19.03 14.40
N GLU A 177 1.38 19.83 15.36
CA GLU A 177 2.08 20.12 16.60
C GLU A 177 2.45 18.85 17.38
N ARG A 178 1.52 17.91 17.49
CA ARG A 178 1.73 16.64 18.21
C ARG A 178 2.74 15.72 17.49
N VAL A 179 2.64 15.61 16.18
CA VAL A 179 3.56 14.79 15.38
C VAL A 179 4.96 15.39 15.37
N ALA A 180 5.07 16.70 15.15
CA ALA A 180 6.35 17.42 15.13
C ALA A 180 7.09 17.39 16.48
N ALA A 181 6.35 17.34 17.58
CA ALA A 181 6.92 17.19 18.92
C ALA A 181 7.66 15.85 19.11
N ARG A 182 7.33 14.83 18.32
CA ARG A 182 7.94 13.48 18.41
C ARG A 182 8.96 13.22 17.30
N THR A 183 8.67 13.68 16.10
CA THR A 183 9.53 13.43 14.93
C THR A 183 9.50 14.60 13.97
N PRO A 184 10.64 15.01 13.41
CA PRO A 184 10.68 16.05 12.37
C PRO A 184 9.76 15.67 11.21
N VAL A 185 9.02 16.63 10.69
CA VAL A 185 8.14 16.48 9.52
C VAL A 185 8.52 17.40 8.36
N GLU A 186 9.55 18.25 8.54
CA GLU A 186 10.01 19.17 7.51
C GLU A 186 10.66 18.45 6.33
N GLY A 187 10.40 18.93 5.11
CA GLY A 187 11.02 18.45 3.88
C GLY A 187 10.34 17.27 3.22
N TYR A 188 9.28 16.68 3.81
CA TYR A 188 8.57 15.54 3.21
C TYR A 188 7.76 15.92 1.97
N ARG A 189 7.37 17.19 1.82
CA ARG A 189 6.63 17.68 0.63
C ARG A 189 7.37 17.52 -0.70
N VAL A 190 8.69 17.34 -0.66
CA VAL A 190 9.46 17.02 -1.88
C VAL A 190 8.89 15.80 -2.62
N HIS A 191 8.27 14.89 -1.91
CA HIS A 191 7.62 13.72 -2.48
C HIS A 191 6.26 14.03 -3.15
N LEU A 192 5.69 15.23 -2.94
CA LEU A 192 4.52 15.71 -3.68
C LEU A 192 4.85 16.17 -5.10
N THR A 193 6.05 16.73 -5.27
CA THR A 193 6.53 17.28 -6.53
C THR A 193 7.19 16.23 -7.42
N GLY A 194 7.35 15.00 -6.92
CA GLY A 194 7.66 13.86 -7.77
C GLY A 194 6.69 13.89 -8.96
N PRO A 195 7.11 13.55 -10.18
CA PRO A 195 6.37 13.90 -11.38
C PRO A 195 4.99 13.25 -11.36
N LEU A 196 3.95 13.98 -10.91
CA LEU A 196 2.64 13.88 -11.55
C LEU A 196 2.84 14.49 -12.96
N ARG A 197 3.79 13.96 -13.66
CA ARG A 197 3.83 14.16 -15.09
C ARG A 197 2.59 13.48 -15.61
N GLN A 198 1.79 14.26 -16.34
CA GLN A 198 0.86 13.69 -17.30
C GLN A 198 1.47 12.40 -17.82
N ALA A 199 0.66 11.34 -17.86
CA ALA A 199 1.10 10.09 -18.48
C ALA A 199 2.03 10.44 -19.64
N PRO A 200 3.24 9.91 -19.71
CA PRO A 200 4.16 10.27 -20.77
C PRO A 200 3.34 10.28 -22.04
N PRO A 201 3.45 11.31 -22.90
CA PRO A 201 2.65 11.35 -24.12
C PRO A 201 2.78 9.98 -24.74
N PRO A 202 1.68 9.36 -25.21
CA PRO A 202 1.76 8.03 -25.81
C PRO A 202 2.93 8.11 -26.77
N LEU A 203 3.92 7.23 -26.59
CA LEU A 203 5.14 7.24 -27.38
C LEU A 203 4.67 7.39 -28.82
N ALA A 204 4.89 8.57 -29.42
CA ALA A 204 4.32 8.94 -30.70
C ALA A 204 4.66 7.82 -31.65
N GLY A 205 3.65 7.17 -32.22
CA GLY A 205 3.80 5.93 -32.94
C GLY A 205 5.02 5.98 -33.85
N GLY A 206 6.01 5.15 -33.55
CA GLY A 206 7.00 4.72 -34.50
C GLY A 206 8.02 5.76 -35.03
N SER A 207 8.43 6.75 -34.26
CA SER A 207 9.77 7.32 -34.50
C SER A 207 10.74 6.49 -33.67
N GLY A 208 11.40 5.54 -34.36
CA GLY A 208 12.37 4.68 -33.75
C GLY A 208 13.38 5.47 -32.94
N VAL A 209 13.36 5.30 -31.64
CA VAL A 209 14.61 5.28 -30.90
C VAL A 209 15.33 4.09 -31.55
N GLU A 210 16.33 4.33 -32.36
CA GLU A 210 17.30 3.34 -32.75
C GLU A 210 17.86 2.81 -31.40
N VAL A 211 17.33 1.70 -30.95
CA VAL A 211 17.95 0.92 -29.90
C VAL A 211 19.21 0.38 -30.57
N GLU A 212 20.31 1.13 -30.42
CA GLU A 212 21.63 0.60 -30.71
C GLU A 212 21.80 -0.66 -29.89
N GLU A 213 21.99 -1.76 -30.61
CA GLU A 213 22.14 -3.13 -30.16
C GLU A 213 20.89 -3.71 -29.45
N LYS A 214 20.12 -4.47 -30.21
CA LYS A 214 19.24 -5.48 -29.62
C LYS A 214 20.08 -6.30 -28.63
N PRO A 215 19.73 -6.34 -27.32
CA PRO A 215 20.38 -7.26 -26.43
C PRO A 215 20.34 -8.63 -27.08
N ALA A 216 21.47 -9.36 -27.02
CA ALA A 216 21.55 -10.69 -27.59
C ALA A 216 20.35 -11.51 -27.07
N PRO A 217 19.59 -12.19 -27.95
CA PRO A 217 18.44 -12.97 -27.51
C PRO A 217 18.91 -13.89 -26.38
N PRO A 218 18.11 -14.03 -25.29
CA PRO A 218 18.47 -14.92 -24.21
C PRO A 218 18.78 -16.31 -24.75
N PRO A 219 19.70 -17.05 -24.15
CA PRO A 219 20.08 -18.36 -24.65
C PRO A 219 18.84 -19.23 -24.81
N LEU A 220 18.70 -19.84 -25.98
CA LEU A 220 17.60 -20.74 -26.33
C LEU A 220 17.33 -21.74 -25.19
N GLY A 221 16.16 -21.63 -24.57
CA GLY A 221 15.74 -22.49 -23.47
C GLY A 221 15.60 -21.78 -22.11
N LEU A 222 16.13 -20.57 -21.92
CA LEU A 222 15.96 -19.84 -20.66
C LEU A 222 14.51 -19.44 -20.42
N GLU A 223 13.80 -19.00 -21.45
CA GLU A 223 12.37 -18.67 -21.39
C GLU A 223 11.54 -19.89 -20.92
N ARG A 224 11.83 -21.07 -21.49
CA ARG A 224 11.18 -22.32 -21.06
C ARG A 224 11.53 -22.72 -19.63
N ALA A 225 12.75 -22.43 -19.19
CA ALA A 225 13.15 -22.69 -17.82
C ALA A 225 12.35 -21.86 -16.81
N PHE A 226 11.96 -20.62 -17.18
CA PHE A 226 11.06 -19.77 -16.42
C PHE A 226 9.57 -20.02 -16.70
N GLY A 227 9.23 -20.97 -17.54
CA GLY A 227 7.86 -21.34 -17.84
C GLY A 227 7.13 -20.43 -18.82
N TRP A 228 7.88 -19.66 -19.63
CA TRP A 228 7.29 -18.86 -20.72
C TRP A 228 6.69 -19.74 -21.80
N ASP A 229 5.51 -19.37 -22.25
CA ASP A 229 4.82 -19.99 -23.36
C ASP A 229 4.52 -18.99 -24.50
N ARG A 230 3.80 -19.44 -25.51
CA ARG A 230 3.42 -18.59 -26.66
C ARG A 230 2.42 -17.50 -26.27
N TRP A 231 1.60 -17.73 -25.27
CA TRP A 231 0.61 -16.77 -24.81
C TRP A 231 1.28 -15.63 -24.08
N ASP A 232 2.26 -15.92 -23.23
CA ASP A 232 3.06 -14.90 -22.54
C ASP A 232 3.75 -13.97 -23.54
N GLN A 233 4.35 -14.53 -24.60
CA GLN A 233 4.98 -13.75 -25.66
C GLN A 233 3.97 -12.87 -26.42
N ALA A 234 2.84 -13.46 -26.82
CA ALA A 234 1.77 -12.74 -27.52
C ALA A 234 1.14 -11.63 -26.66
N TYR A 235 1.00 -11.89 -25.36
CA TYR A 235 0.52 -10.90 -24.37
C TYR A 235 1.45 -9.70 -24.32
N LEU A 236 2.76 -9.90 -24.14
CA LEU A 236 3.73 -8.81 -24.09
C LEU A 236 3.82 -8.04 -25.41
N GLU A 237 3.77 -8.74 -26.55
CA GLU A 237 3.75 -8.08 -27.86
C GLU A 237 2.50 -7.20 -28.05
N ALA A 238 1.34 -7.68 -27.63
CA ALA A 238 0.10 -6.92 -27.71
C ALA A 238 0.15 -5.69 -26.80
N LEU A 239 0.60 -5.86 -25.54
CA LEU A 239 0.78 -4.78 -24.58
C LEU A 239 1.75 -3.71 -25.12
N ALA A 240 2.91 -4.13 -25.65
CA ALA A 240 3.91 -3.21 -26.21
C ALA A 240 3.41 -2.45 -27.43
N LYS A 241 2.58 -3.07 -28.28
CA LYS A 241 2.04 -2.44 -29.50
C LYS A 241 0.89 -1.49 -29.24
N THR A 242 0.03 -1.80 -28.27
CA THR A 242 -1.24 -1.10 -28.05
C THR A 242 -1.23 -0.17 -26.83
N GLY A 243 -0.33 -0.40 -25.88
CA GLY A 243 -0.34 0.25 -24.57
C GLY A 243 -1.54 -0.17 -23.70
N ASN A 244 -2.32 -1.14 -24.14
CA ASN A 244 -3.47 -1.67 -23.40
C ASN A 244 -3.22 -3.11 -23.00
N GLU A 245 -3.63 -3.44 -21.78
CA GLU A 245 -3.60 -4.82 -21.31
C GLU A 245 -4.56 -5.67 -22.14
N PRO A 246 -4.10 -6.77 -22.76
CA PRO A 246 -4.98 -7.70 -23.45
C PRO A 246 -6.00 -8.31 -22.47
N ILE A 247 -7.24 -8.50 -22.93
CA ILE A 247 -8.26 -9.17 -22.15
C ILE A 247 -7.86 -10.64 -22.00
N GLY A 248 -7.80 -11.11 -20.76
CA GLY A 248 -7.46 -12.48 -20.39
C GLY A 248 -8.25 -12.94 -19.18
N SER A 249 -8.16 -14.23 -18.92
CA SER A 249 -8.72 -14.87 -17.73
C SER A 249 -7.61 -15.08 -16.71
N LEU A 250 -7.86 -14.73 -15.44
CA LEU A 250 -6.98 -15.10 -14.34
C LEU A 250 -7.30 -16.51 -13.87
N GLY A 251 -6.27 -17.29 -13.58
CA GLY A 251 -6.38 -18.64 -13.11
C GLY A 251 -6.17 -19.69 -14.22
N TYR A 252 -6.17 -20.93 -13.82
CA TYR A 252 -5.87 -22.07 -14.68
C TYR A 252 -7.15 -22.84 -15.04
N ASP A 253 -7.51 -22.83 -16.33
CA ASP A 253 -8.67 -23.52 -16.88
C ASP A 253 -8.29 -24.79 -17.70
N GLY A 254 -7.02 -25.14 -17.70
CA GLY A 254 -6.51 -26.29 -18.43
C GLY A 254 -6.78 -27.64 -17.74
N PRO A 255 -6.31 -28.75 -18.33
CA PRO A 255 -6.43 -30.06 -17.73
C PRO A 255 -5.66 -30.15 -16.40
N LEU A 256 -6.00 -31.12 -15.56
CA LEU A 256 -5.27 -31.39 -14.33
C LEU A 256 -3.74 -31.47 -14.61
N ALA A 257 -2.92 -30.89 -13.73
CA ALA A 257 -1.47 -30.82 -13.93
C ALA A 257 -0.82 -32.17 -14.25
N ALA A 258 -1.35 -33.27 -13.68
CA ALA A 258 -0.89 -34.63 -13.97
C ALA A 258 -1.20 -35.11 -15.41
N LEU A 259 -2.14 -34.46 -16.09
CA LEU A 259 -2.56 -34.79 -17.46
C LEU A 259 -2.06 -33.77 -18.49
N ASN A 260 -1.42 -32.72 -18.04
CA ASN A 260 -0.89 -31.67 -18.90
C ASN A 260 0.59 -31.99 -19.24
N PRO A 261 0.96 -32.07 -20.55
CA PRO A 261 2.35 -32.25 -20.95
C PRO A 261 3.22 -31.01 -20.65
N GLU A 262 2.61 -29.84 -20.46
CA GLU A 262 3.28 -28.62 -20.10
C GLU A 262 3.15 -28.37 -18.60
N LYS A 263 4.18 -27.78 -18.00
CA LYS A 263 4.17 -27.42 -16.58
C LYS A 263 3.43 -26.08 -16.41
N PRO A 264 2.24 -26.05 -15.78
CA PRO A 264 1.61 -24.79 -15.43
C PRO A 264 2.46 -24.02 -14.42
N ASN A 265 2.46 -22.69 -14.54
CA ASN A 265 3.17 -21.84 -13.58
C ASN A 265 2.38 -21.74 -12.28
N LEU A 266 3.08 -21.47 -11.19
CA LEU A 266 2.45 -21.39 -9.87
C LEU A 266 1.43 -20.24 -9.79
N SER A 267 1.70 -19.12 -10.45
CA SER A 267 0.82 -17.96 -10.51
C SER A 267 -0.55 -18.25 -11.13
N GLU A 268 -0.65 -19.21 -12.05
CA GLU A 268 -1.91 -19.61 -12.68
C GLU A 268 -2.95 -20.18 -11.69
N PHE A 269 -2.49 -20.65 -10.54
CA PHE A 269 -3.36 -21.18 -9.47
C PHE A 269 -3.76 -20.12 -8.44
N PHE A 270 -3.26 -18.89 -8.55
CA PHE A 270 -3.63 -17.80 -7.67
C PHE A 270 -4.95 -17.17 -8.13
N LYS A 271 -5.71 -16.70 -7.15
CA LYS A 271 -6.98 -16.03 -7.39
C LYS A 271 -6.95 -14.64 -6.77
N GLU A 272 -7.56 -13.70 -7.44
CA GLU A 272 -7.84 -12.41 -6.85
C GLU A 272 -8.84 -12.55 -5.71
N THR A 273 -8.55 -11.92 -4.57
CA THR A 273 -9.37 -12.00 -3.35
C THR A 273 -10.18 -10.74 -3.11
N VAL A 274 -10.07 -9.73 -3.97
CA VAL A 274 -10.72 -8.43 -3.80
C VAL A 274 -11.88 -8.30 -4.78
N ALA A 275 -13.08 -8.06 -4.26
CA ALA A 275 -14.20 -7.56 -5.05
C ALA A 275 -14.16 -6.02 -5.01
N VAL A 276 -13.91 -5.38 -6.14
CA VAL A 276 -13.91 -3.93 -6.27
C VAL A 276 -15.20 -3.50 -6.96
N VAL A 277 -15.81 -2.40 -6.49
CA VAL A 277 -16.91 -1.76 -7.21
C VAL A 277 -16.40 -1.29 -8.57
N THR A 278 -17.00 -1.77 -9.66
CA THR A 278 -16.52 -1.53 -11.03
C THR A 278 -16.69 -0.09 -11.50
N ASN A 279 -17.63 0.66 -10.93
CA ASN A 279 -17.92 2.06 -11.28
C ASN A 279 -18.13 2.90 -10.02
N PRO A 280 -17.08 3.20 -9.23
CA PRO A 280 -17.21 4.09 -8.09
C PRO A 280 -17.56 5.50 -8.57
N ALA A 281 -18.45 6.18 -7.84
CA ALA A 281 -18.84 7.56 -8.13
C ALA A 281 -17.78 8.55 -7.62
N ILE A 282 -16.62 8.56 -8.26
CA ILE A 282 -15.48 9.44 -7.94
C ILE A 282 -15.09 10.27 -9.15
N ASP A 283 -14.50 11.44 -8.92
CA ASP A 283 -13.89 12.23 -9.96
C ASP A 283 -12.55 11.63 -10.42
N ARG A 284 -12.04 12.12 -11.56
CA ARG A 284 -10.83 11.60 -12.19
C ARG A 284 -9.58 11.70 -11.28
N GLU A 285 -9.46 12.75 -10.48
CA GLU A 285 -8.29 12.93 -9.61
C GLU A 285 -8.28 11.92 -8.49
N ARG A 286 -9.45 11.67 -7.88
CA ARG A 286 -9.62 10.64 -6.85
C ARG A 286 -9.51 9.23 -7.41
N GLU A 287 -10.00 9.01 -8.64
CA GLU A 287 -9.84 7.72 -9.33
C GLU A 287 -8.37 7.34 -9.47
N VAL A 288 -7.52 8.26 -9.90
CA VAL A 288 -6.07 8.03 -10.01
C VAL A 288 -5.44 7.65 -8.68
N GLU A 289 -5.88 8.25 -7.58
CA GLU A 289 -5.40 7.89 -6.24
C GLU A 289 -5.93 6.53 -5.77
N HIS A 290 -7.20 6.23 -6.06
CA HIS A 290 -7.85 4.98 -5.64
C HIS A 290 -7.22 3.76 -6.30
N PHE A 291 -6.90 3.86 -7.58
CA PHE A 291 -6.24 2.79 -8.36
C PHE A 291 -4.72 2.96 -8.45
N SER A 292 -4.14 3.77 -7.57
CA SER A 292 -2.71 4.06 -7.59
C SER A 292 -1.87 2.82 -7.30
N THR A 293 -0.85 2.62 -8.13
CA THR A 293 0.19 1.59 -7.96
C THR A 293 1.40 2.09 -7.18
N ARG A 294 1.33 3.30 -6.60
CA ARG A 294 2.44 3.89 -5.83
C ARG A 294 2.90 2.95 -4.73
N THR A 295 4.21 2.80 -4.62
CA THR A 295 4.83 1.84 -3.71
C THR A 295 5.92 2.51 -2.90
N LEU A 296 5.97 2.19 -1.60
CA LEU A 296 7.02 2.64 -0.70
C LEU A 296 8.16 1.63 -0.70
N LEU A 297 9.36 2.09 -1.07
CA LEU A 297 10.59 1.30 -1.04
C LEU A 297 11.46 1.73 0.15
N GLY A 298 12.03 0.76 0.87
CA GLY A 298 12.93 0.99 1.97
C GLY A 298 12.38 0.62 3.34
N ARG A 299 13.03 1.14 4.40
CA ARG A 299 12.67 0.87 5.79
C ARG A 299 11.68 1.90 6.30
N ARG A 300 10.42 1.51 6.46
CA ARG A 300 9.35 2.41 6.88
C ARG A 300 9.40 2.71 8.38
N PRO A 301 9.18 3.98 8.80
CA PRO A 301 9.05 4.35 10.21
C PRO A 301 7.86 3.65 10.87
N LEU A 302 7.92 3.50 12.18
CA LEU A 302 6.77 3.09 12.98
C LEU A 302 5.68 4.19 13.01
N PRO A 303 4.46 3.88 13.46
CA PRO A 303 3.37 4.86 13.53
C PRO A 303 3.72 6.14 14.28
N ASP A 304 4.47 6.01 15.36
CA ASP A 304 4.99 7.14 16.17
C ASP A 304 6.20 7.85 15.56
N GLY A 305 6.67 7.39 14.41
CA GLY A 305 7.82 7.95 13.69
C GLY A 305 9.18 7.37 14.06
N ARG A 306 9.26 6.49 15.06
CA ARG A 306 10.52 5.84 15.45
C ARG A 306 10.98 4.80 14.43
N GLY A 307 12.25 4.44 14.49
CA GLY A 307 12.82 3.25 13.83
C GLY A 307 12.86 3.30 12.30
N GLY A 308 12.61 4.46 11.70
CA GLY A 308 12.67 4.64 10.27
C GLY A 308 14.08 4.57 9.69
N GLY A 309 14.15 4.32 8.39
CA GLY A 309 15.32 4.48 7.56
C GLY A 309 14.96 5.32 6.33
N ARG A 310 15.71 5.13 5.26
CA ARG A 310 15.36 5.77 4.00
C ARG A 310 14.08 5.12 3.43
N VAL A 311 13.14 5.96 3.02
CA VAL A 311 11.92 5.56 2.31
C VAL A 311 11.81 6.41 1.07
N GLU A 312 11.61 5.80 -0.08
CA GLU A 312 11.27 6.49 -1.32
C GLU A 312 9.91 5.99 -1.84
N GLU A 313 9.07 6.91 -2.27
CA GLU A 313 7.79 6.60 -2.89
C GLU A 313 7.98 6.56 -4.40
N LEU A 314 7.76 5.39 -4.99
CA LEU A 314 7.79 5.16 -6.42
C LEU A 314 6.37 5.28 -6.98
N LEU A 315 6.20 5.84 -8.17
CA LEU A 315 4.88 5.91 -8.83
C LEU A 315 4.41 4.55 -9.34
N LEU A 316 5.36 3.64 -9.60
CA LEU A 316 5.11 2.28 -10.07
C LEU A 316 5.80 1.27 -9.15
N PRO A 317 5.26 0.06 -8.99
CA PRO A 317 5.92 -1.02 -8.25
C PRO A 317 7.04 -1.71 -9.07
N ILE A 318 7.56 -1.05 -10.09
CA ILE A 318 8.55 -1.56 -11.02
C ILE A 318 9.82 -0.73 -10.90
N VAL A 319 10.97 -1.42 -10.79
CA VAL A 319 12.31 -0.86 -10.86
C VAL A 319 12.93 -1.29 -12.19
N LEU A 320 13.51 -0.35 -12.92
CA LEU A 320 14.14 -0.64 -14.21
C LEU A 320 15.58 -1.14 -14.01
N GLU A 321 16.11 -1.93 -14.94
CA GLU A 321 17.46 -2.46 -14.79
C GLU A 321 18.51 -1.36 -14.98
N GLU A 322 18.50 -0.60 -16.07
CA GLU A 322 19.57 0.33 -16.42
C GLU A 322 19.11 1.68 -16.99
N ASP A 323 17.91 1.82 -17.51
CA ASP A 323 17.46 3.03 -18.21
C ASP A 323 17.03 4.13 -17.21
N GLN A 324 17.97 5.01 -16.86
CA GLN A 324 17.73 6.10 -15.92
C GLN A 324 16.73 7.14 -16.48
N ALA A 325 16.81 7.48 -17.76
CA ALA A 325 15.90 8.46 -18.35
C ALA A 325 14.46 7.96 -18.35
N LEU A 326 14.26 6.69 -18.64
CA LEU A 326 12.96 6.05 -18.57
C LEU A 326 12.48 5.92 -17.10
N ALA A 327 13.36 5.57 -16.16
CA ALA A 327 13.03 5.51 -14.75
C ALA A 327 12.54 6.85 -14.22
N GLU A 328 13.25 7.94 -14.53
CA GLU A 328 12.84 9.31 -14.18
C GLU A 328 11.50 9.68 -14.81
N ALA A 329 11.28 9.33 -16.09
CA ALA A 329 10.03 9.62 -16.80
C ALA A 329 8.82 8.92 -16.15
N PHE A 330 9.00 7.72 -15.64
CA PHE A 330 7.95 6.93 -14.97
C PHE A 330 7.91 7.11 -13.45
N GLY A 331 8.75 7.95 -12.87
CA GLY A 331 8.79 8.19 -11.43
C GLY A 331 9.17 6.94 -10.63
N THR A 332 10.12 6.18 -11.14
CA THR A 332 10.71 5.01 -10.50
C THR A 332 12.23 5.12 -10.44
N LEU A 333 12.91 4.07 -10.05
CA LEU A 333 14.36 3.98 -9.93
C LEU A 333 14.92 2.89 -10.86
N THR A 334 16.21 3.02 -11.15
CA THR A 334 16.97 1.90 -11.69
C THR A 334 17.48 0.99 -10.56
N LEU A 335 17.83 -0.25 -10.88
CA LEU A 335 18.40 -1.18 -9.93
C LEU A 335 19.74 -0.70 -9.35
N SER A 336 20.54 -0.01 -10.16
CA SER A 336 21.78 0.64 -9.73
C SER A 336 21.51 1.78 -8.73
N GLU A 337 20.49 2.60 -8.95
CA GLU A 337 20.08 3.64 -8.00
C GLU A 337 19.57 3.04 -6.68
N VAL A 338 18.78 1.96 -6.74
CA VAL A 338 18.35 1.26 -5.53
C VAL A 338 19.55 0.79 -4.72
N ARG A 339 20.56 0.20 -5.38
CA ARG A 339 21.79 -0.24 -4.72
C ARG A 339 22.64 0.91 -4.16
N ALA A 340 22.61 2.07 -4.82
CA ALA A 340 23.34 3.26 -4.37
C ALA A 340 22.65 3.95 -3.19
N ARG A 341 21.31 3.94 -3.16
CA ARG A 341 20.52 4.70 -2.18
C ARG A 341 20.18 3.93 -0.92
N PHE A 342 20.10 2.59 -0.99
CA PHE A 342 19.67 1.72 0.11
C PHE A 342 20.76 0.71 0.48
N LYS A 343 20.73 0.26 1.74
CA LYS A 343 21.49 -0.93 2.15
C LYS A 343 20.83 -2.17 1.58
N THR A 344 21.34 -2.65 0.46
CA THR A 344 20.78 -3.80 -0.25
C THR A 344 21.51 -5.09 0.11
N LYS A 345 20.79 -6.20 0.07
CA LYS A 345 21.33 -7.56 0.07
C LYS A 345 20.63 -8.38 -0.99
N THR A 346 21.39 -9.07 -1.82
CA THR A 346 20.84 -9.97 -2.85
C THR A 346 20.85 -11.41 -2.35
N ARG A 347 19.79 -12.16 -2.67
CA ARG A 347 19.66 -13.60 -2.45
C ARG A 347 19.24 -14.27 -3.74
N VAL A 348 19.79 -15.45 -3.99
CA VAL A 348 19.50 -16.23 -5.18
C VAL A 348 18.52 -17.35 -4.81
N PRO A 349 17.29 -17.35 -5.37
CA PRO A 349 16.31 -18.39 -5.11
C PRO A 349 16.66 -19.67 -5.87
N GLN A 350 17.50 -20.50 -5.28
CA GLN A 350 17.96 -21.77 -5.85
C GLN A 350 18.16 -22.83 -4.76
N PHE A 351 18.20 -24.08 -5.17
CA PHE A 351 18.60 -25.22 -4.32
C PHE A 351 19.46 -26.19 -5.11
N THR A 352 20.23 -27.04 -4.43
CA THR A 352 20.92 -28.15 -5.08
C THR A 352 20.08 -29.42 -5.07
N VAL A 353 20.32 -30.34 -5.99
CA VAL A 353 19.59 -31.61 -6.06
C VAL A 353 19.76 -32.42 -4.77
N GLU A 354 20.93 -32.37 -4.18
CA GLU A 354 21.26 -33.08 -2.94
C GLU A 354 20.54 -32.45 -1.73
N GLU A 355 20.46 -31.11 -1.69
CA GLU A 355 19.80 -30.39 -0.63
C GLU A 355 18.27 -30.57 -0.70
N GLY A 356 17.73 -30.52 -1.90
CA GLY A 356 16.29 -30.55 -2.15
C GLY A 356 15.57 -29.21 -1.89
N LEU A 357 14.38 -29.07 -2.48
CA LEU A 357 13.61 -27.81 -2.46
C LEU A 357 13.32 -27.28 -1.04
N LEU A 358 12.88 -28.15 -0.14
CA LEU A 358 12.47 -27.71 1.22
C LEU A 358 13.66 -27.18 2.03
N ALA A 359 14.82 -27.81 1.92
CA ALA A 359 16.03 -27.35 2.61
C ALA A 359 16.56 -26.05 1.96
N GLY A 360 16.51 -25.94 0.63
CA GLY A 360 16.84 -24.71 -0.09
C GLY A 360 15.96 -23.53 0.30
N LEU A 361 14.65 -23.74 0.43
CA LEU A 361 13.72 -22.71 0.93
C LEU A 361 14.06 -22.31 2.37
N LYS A 362 14.33 -23.26 3.25
CA LYS A 362 14.68 -22.97 4.64
C LYS A 362 15.98 -22.18 4.73
N ARG A 363 16.99 -22.53 3.96
CA ARG A 363 18.23 -21.76 3.87
C ARG A 363 17.98 -20.34 3.38
N LEU A 364 17.16 -20.16 2.34
CA LEU A 364 16.78 -18.84 1.83
C LEU A 364 16.06 -18.00 2.90
N GLU A 365 15.15 -18.60 3.67
CA GLU A 365 14.46 -17.96 4.81
C GLU A 365 15.46 -17.47 5.88
N GLU A 366 16.40 -18.33 6.29
CA GLU A 366 17.42 -18.02 7.30
C GLU A 366 18.37 -16.90 6.83
N GLU A 367 18.82 -16.97 5.58
CA GLU A 367 19.67 -15.95 4.96
C GLU A 367 18.94 -14.59 4.82
N ALA A 368 17.64 -14.59 4.53
CA ALA A 368 16.83 -13.39 4.45
C ALA A 368 16.67 -12.72 5.81
N VAL A 369 16.33 -13.50 6.84
CA VAL A 369 16.22 -13.00 8.22
C VAL A 369 17.54 -12.40 8.67
N LYS A 370 18.66 -13.10 8.49
CA LYS A 370 20.00 -12.63 8.84
C LYS A 370 20.34 -11.31 8.13
N ALA A 371 20.05 -11.20 6.83
CA ALA A 371 20.32 -9.99 6.07
C ALA A 371 19.56 -8.77 6.63
N VAL A 372 18.31 -8.96 7.06
CA VAL A 372 17.49 -7.88 7.63
C VAL A 372 17.95 -7.54 9.05
N GLU A 373 18.33 -8.51 9.86
CA GLU A 373 18.93 -8.30 11.18
C GLU A 373 20.25 -7.53 11.08
N GLU A 374 21.04 -7.75 10.02
CA GLU A 374 22.24 -7.00 9.68
C GLU A 374 21.97 -5.60 9.08
N GLY A 375 20.70 -5.23 8.91
CA GLY A 375 20.28 -3.89 8.52
C GLY A 375 19.99 -3.69 7.04
N ALA A 376 19.68 -4.74 6.27
CA ALA A 376 19.22 -4.59 4.90
C ALA A 376 17.89 -3.84 4.84
N GLU A 377 17.86 -2.75 4.08
CA GLU A 377 16.66 -1.91 3.85
C GLU A 377 15.88 -2.39 2.61
N VAL A 378 16.58 -3.00 1.66
CA VAL A 378 15.97 -3.67 0.50
C VAL A 378 16.63 -5.03 0.31
N LEU A 379 15.82 -6.07 0.32
CA LEU A 379 16.24 -7.43 0.04
C LEU A 379 15.86 -7.76 -1.41
N ILE A 380 16.85 -8.03 -2.25
CA ILE A 380 16.68 -8.34 -3.66
C ILE A 380 16.69 -9.87 -3.83
N LEU A 381 15.60 -10.43 -4.33
CA LEU A 381 15.53 -11.83 -4.76
C LEU A 381 15.82 -11.86 -6.27
N SER A 382 17.01 -12.28 -6.64
CA SER A 382 17.46 -12.32 -8.04
C SER A 382 17.75 -13.73 -8.47
N ASP A 383 17.10 -14.19 -9.53
CA ASP A 383 17.35 -15.50 -10.13
C ASP A 383 18.32 -15.47 -11.31
N ARG A 384 18.95 -14.33 -11.58
CA ARG A 384 19.92 -14.17 -12.68
C ARG A 384 21.01 -15.23 -12.68
N GLU A 385 21.40 -15.69 -11.51
CA GLU A 385 22.45 -16.71 -11.32
C GLU A 385 21.90 -18.09 -10.91
N ALA A 386 20.58 -18.25 -10.83
CA ALA A 386 19.94 -19.43 -10.26
C ALA A 386 20.21 -20.71 -11.06
N PHE A 387 20.58 -20.60 -12.35
CA PHE A 387 20.93 -21.74 -13.20
C PHE A 387 22.44 -22.03 -13.24
N GLN A 388 23.24 -21.26 -12.47
CA GLN A 388 24.70 -21.48 -12.37
C GLN A 388 24.99 -22.42 -11.20
N GLY A 389 24.79 -23.73 -11.42
CA GLY A 389 25.11 -24.77 -10.43
C GLY A 389 23.99 -25.10 -9.43
N GLY A 390 22.79 -24.68 -9.67
CA GLY A 390 21.60 -24.96 -8.85
C GLY A 390 20.34 -25.19 -9.67
N VAL A 391 19.28 -25.55 -8.97
CA VAL A 391 17.91 -25.63 -9.50
C VAL A 391 17.16 -24.39 -9.04
N TRP A 392 16.54 -23.71 -9.97
CA TRP A 392 15.73 -22.52 -9.71
C TRP A 392 14.53 -22.80 -8.80
N ILE A 393 14.29 -21.92 -7.84
CA ILE A 393 13.07 -21.89 -7.03
C ILE A 393 12.15 -20.86 -7.67
N ASP A 394 10.90 -21.25 -7.98
CA ASP A 394 9.88 -20.33 -8.46
C ASP A 394 9.81 -19.08 -7.57
N VAL A 395 9.81 -17.91 -8.20
CA VAL A 395 9.92 -16.63 -7.48
C VAL A 395 8.73 -16.34 -6.57
N GLY A 396 7.52 -16.75 -6.95
CA GLY A 396 6.34 -16.64 -6.09
C GLY A 396 6.49 -17.46 -4.81
N LEU A 397 7.03 -18.67 -4.92
CA LEU A 397 7.33 -19.52 -3.77
C LEU A 397 8.44 -18.93 -2.90
N ALA A 398 9.51 -18.41 -3.51
CA ALA A 398 10.61 -17.77 -2.81
C ALA A 398 10.15 -16.51 -2.04
N VAL A 399 9.35 -15.65 -2.67
CA VAL A 399 8.76 -14.46 -2.03
C VAL A 399 7.87 -14.84 -0.87
N ALA A 400 7.01 -15.86 -1.05
CA ALA A 400 6.11 -16.33 0.02
C ALA A 400 6.89 -16.85 1.22
N ALA A 401 7.95 -17.66 1.00
CA ALA A 401 8.79 -18.21 2.05
C ALA A 401 9.53 -17.08 2.80
N VAL A 402 10.22 -16.20 2.08
CA VAL A 402 10.95 -15.07 2.66
C VAL A 402 10.01 -14.12 3.42
N ASN A 403 8.86 -13.76 2.84
CA ASN A 403 7.89 -12.93 3.52
C ASN A 403 7.40 -13.56 4.83
N ARG A 404 7.11 -14.85 4.82
CA ARG A 404 6.71 -15.61 6.03
C ARG A 404 7.83 -15.59 7.09
N ALA A 405 9.06 -15.83 6.70
CA ALA A 405 10.20 -15.81 7.63
C ALA A 405 10.41 -14.44 8.26
N LEU A 406 10.25 -13.37 7.47
CA LEU A 406 10.35 -11.98 7.93
C LEU A 406 9.18 -11.53 8.82
N MET A 407 8.14 -12.34 8.99
CA MET A 407 7.10 -12.12 10.01
C MET A 407 7.61 -12.39 11.45
N LYS A 408 8.83 -12.93 11.59
CA LYS A 408 9.54 -12.99 12.88
C LYS A 408 9.54 -11.61 13.54
N ARG A 409 9.16 -11.59 14.81
CA ARG A 409 9.05 -10.35 15.58
C ARG A 409 10.36 -10.03 16.28
N ASP A 410 10.69 -8.75 16.33
CA ASP A 410 11.78 -8.23 17.16
C ASP A 410 11.38 -8.11 18.64
N ALA A 411 12.28 -7.54 19.45
CA ALA A 411 12.05 -7.33 20.87
C ALA A 411 10.88 -6.39 21.18
N GLU A 412 10.53 -5.50 20.27
CA GLU A 412 9.36 -4.60 20.38
C GLU A 412 8.08 -5.26 19.86
N GLY A 413 8.17 -6.51 19.37
CA GLY A 413 7.05 -7.25 18.79
C GLY A 413 6.64 -6.79 17.40
N VAL A 414 7.51 -6.07 16.70
CA VAL A 414 7.34 -5.61 15.31
C VAL A 414 7.97 -6.64 14.37
N ALA A 415 7.30 -6.96 13.26
CA ALA A 415 7.84 -7.90 12.29
C ALA A 415 9.06 -7.33 11.56
N LEU A 416 10.08 -8.16 11.34
CA LEU A 416 11.26 -7.80 10.54
C LEU A 416 10.87 -7.32 9.13
N ARG A 417 9.75 -7.82 8.60
CA ARG A 417 9.21 -7.42 7.29
C ARG A 417 9.00 -5.91 7.15
N ARG A 418 8.77 -5.19 8.24
CA ARG A 418 8.62 -3.74 8.21
C ARG A 418 9.95 -2.99 8.07
N ARG A 419 11.06 -3.66 8.35
CA ARG A 419 12.41 -3.08 8.27
C ARG A 419 13.02 -3.14 6.87
N THR A 420 12.39 -3.88 5.94
CA THR A 420 12.92 -4.10 4.59
C THR A 420 11.81 -4.16 3.55
N SER A 421 12.12 -3.72 2.34
CA SER A 421 11.32 -4.00 1.16
C SER A 421 11.86 -5.22 0.42
N LEU A 422 10.97 -6.00 -0.20
CA LEU A 422 11.35 -7.08 -1.10
C LEU A 422 11.31 -6.55 -2.54
N LEU A 423 12.40 -6.71 -3.25
CA LEU A 423 12.52 -6.45 -4.68
C LEU A 423 12.75 -7.77 -5.39
N VAL A 424 11.96 -8.05 -6.41
CA VAL A 424 12.08 -9.24 -7.24
C VAL A 424 12.78 -8.86 -8.54
N HIS A 425 13.84 -9.58 -8.87
CA HIS A 425 14.56 -9.48 -10.13
C HIS A 425 14.59 -10.86 -10.77
N SER A 426 13.58 -11.16 -11.58
CA SER A 426 13.29 -12.52 -12.03
C SER A 426 12.82 -12.57 -13.47
N GLY A 427 13.31 -13.55 -14.21
CA GLY A 427 12.76 -13.94 -15.51
C GLY A 427 11.42 -14.67 -15.41
N GLY A 428 10.98 -15.07 -14.21
CA GLY A 428 9.70 -15.73 -13.97
C GLY A 428 8.51 -14.78 -13.82
N VAL A 429 8.72 -13.44 -13.78
CA VAL A 429 7.65 -12.44 -13.81
C VAL A 429 7.35 -12.09 -15.27
N ARG A 430 6.25 -12.55 -15.81
CA ARG A 430 5.93 -12.53 -17.25
C ARG A 430 4.85 -11.53 -17.64
N ASN A 431 3.93 -11.26 -16.72
CA ASN A 431 2.77 -10.42 -16.97
C ASN A 431 2.33 -9.70 -15.67
N LEU A 432 1.25 -8.92 -15.73
CA LEU A 432 0.75 -8.15 -14.59
C LEU A 432 0.14 -9.05 -13.48
N HIS A 433 -0.27 -10.26 -13.80
CA HIS A 433 -0.79 -11.21 -12.82
C HIS A 433 0.32 -11.80 -11.94
N ASP A 434 1.50 -12.10 -12.52
CA ASP A 434 2.65 -12.59 -11.78
C ASP A 434 3.20 -11.55 -10.81
#